data_2aec9bd0710ffc72409ea5bb2bc07441
#
_entry.id   2aec9bd0710ffc72409ea5bb2bc07441
#
_cell.length_a   1.000
_cell.length_b   1.000
_cell.length_c   1.000
_cell.angle_alpha   90.00
_cell.angle_beta   90.00
_cell.angle_gamma   90.00
#
_symmetry.space_group_name_H-M   'P 1'
#
loop_
_entity.id
_entity.type
_entity.pdbx_description
1 polymer ?
#
loop_
_entity_poly.entity_id
_entity_poly.type
_entity_poly.pdbx_seq_one_letter_code
_entity_poly.pdbx_strand_id
1 'polypeptide(L)'
;MRSPATGEGAPDRGGGTVTGGGTVNEGRQILDGESALRDCLASVSRAPRAVALFCDIDGTISPIAGRPADAFVPARFRDVLGGLVTQLGMVAFVSGRAVEDGRRMVAVDGAAYVGTHGLEVMDADGSVRVEPRAERYVDAVQEVMVVANRELDGSVPGVVLENKRTVLAIHYRLAPDADQARHEIVSRVIDPARARGLAISTGHFVYEVRPPVPTTKGTAARRLLDADDFVTAVFCGDDLTDVTGFESIHRWAAEDARRTACAVAAVTTETPRPVLDEADVRVAATGGVHEVLRRLLVAAGD
;
A
#
# COMPACT_ATOMS: atom_id res chain seq x y z
N MET A 1 -35.68 68.79 15.28
CA MET A 1 -35.06 69.34 16.52
C MET A 1 -34.20 68.25 17.15
N ARG A 2 -32.91 68.53 17.23
CA ARG A 2 -31.91 68.02 18.17
C ARG A 2 -31.56 66.49 18.14
N SER A 3 -30.42 66.16 17.51
CA SER A 3 -29.35 65.36 18.10
C SER A 3 -28.90 65.99 19.46
N PRO A 4 -28.13 65.27 20.37
CA PRO A 4 -26.95 64.46 20.09
C PRO A 4 -26.69 63.29 21.09
N ALA A 5 -25.80 62.48 20.74
CA ALA A 5 -24.47 62.17 21.28
C ALA A 5 -24.25 61.00 22.27
N THR A 6 -23.21 60.33 21.96
CA THR A 6 -22.11 59.72 22.78
C THR A 6 -22.49 58.48 23.58
N GLY A 7 -21.74 57.43 23.60
CA GLY A 7 -20.35 57.11 23.38
C GLY A 7 -20.01 55.85 24.14
N GLU A 8 -18.84 55.32 23.91
CA GLU A 8 -18.16 54.24 24.68
C GLU A 8 -18.60 52.81 24.32
N GLY A 9 -17.82 51.99 23.64
CA GLY A 9 -16.50 51.57 24.10
C GLY A 9 -16.61 50.16 24.70
N ALA A 10 -16.60 49.09 23.86
CA ALA A 10 -16.45 47.73 24.35
C ALA A 10 -15.21 47.06 23.72
N PRO A 11 -14.43 46.28 24.49
CA PRO A 11 -13.10 45.84 24.11
C PRO A 11 -13.13 44.69 23.12
N ASP A 12 -12.19 44.80 22.20
CA ASP A 12 -11.67 43.79 21.31
C ASP A 12 -11.38 42.49 22.06
N ARG A 13 -12.03 41.38 21.65
CA ARG A 13 -11.62 40.04 22.01
C ARG A 13 -10.95 39.39 20.79
N GLY A 14 -9.61 39.43 20.83
CA GLY A 14 -8.73 38.78 19.88
C GLY A 14 -9.11 37.32 19.63
N GLY A 15 -9.65 37.07 18.45
CA GLY A 15 -9.78 35.73 17.87
C GLY A 15 -8.40 35.30 17.33
N GLY A 16 -7.64 34.55 18.12
CA GLY A 16 -6.42 33.89 17.66
C GLY A 16 -6.78 32.82 16.65
N THR A 17 -6.62 33.13 15.38
CA THR A 17 -6.55 32.17 14.31
C THR A 17 -5.26 31.35 14.46
N VAL A 18 -5.37 30.10 14.91
CA VAL A 18 -4.27 29.15 14.87
C VAL A 18 -4.08 28.71 13.41
N THR A 19 -3.28 29.47 12.69
CA THR A 19 -2.73 29.05 11.39
C THR A 19 -1.56 28.11 11.64
N GLY A 20 -1.87 26.84 11.92
CA GLY A 20 -0.90 25.75 11.93
C GLY A 20 -0.65 25.21 10.52
N GLY A 21 -0.26 26.06 9.58
CA GLY A 21 0.29 25.64 8.29
C GLY A 21 1.75 25.24 8.49
N GLY A 22 2.00 23.99 8.86
CA GLY A 22 3.32 23.41 8.79
C GLY A 22 3.75 23.34 7.33
N THR A 23 4.59 24.29 6.89
CA THR A 23 5.30 24.20 5.61
C THR A 23 6.13 22.93 5.62
N VAL A 24 5.78 21.99 4.74
CA VAL A 24 6.63 20.84 4.43
C VAL A 24 7.94 21.41 3.91
N ASN A 25 9.02 21.17 4.64
CA ASN A 25 10.35 21.70 4.31
C ASN A 25 10.83 20.99 3.03
N GLU A 26 10.71 21.62 1.87
CA GLU A 26 10.94 21.07 0.52
C GLU A 26 12.36 20.49 0.30
N GLY A 27 13.24 20.54 1.29
CA GLY A 27 14.62 20.00 1.21
C GLY A 27 14.88 18.77 2.08
N ARG A 28 14.00 18.43 3.03
CA ARG A 28 14.26 17.34 3.97
C ARG A 28 13.49 16.08 3.59
N GLN A 29 14.21 15.03 3.15
CA GLN A 29 13.61 13.76 2.72
C GLN A 29 13.22 12.88 3.93
N ILE A 30 14.00 12.86 5.00
CA ILE A 30 13.66 12.17 6.26
C ILE A 30 13.01 13.21 7.19
N LEU A 31 11.74 13.00 7.51
CA LEU A 31 10.94 13.93 8.32
C LEU A 31 11.12 13.64 9.82
N ASP A 32 11.15 12.34 10.18
CA ASP A 32 11.31 11.86 11.56
C ASP A 32 11.92 10.45 11.56
N GLY A 33 12.43 9.98 12.72
CA GLY A 33 12.94 8.61 12.89
C GLY A 33 14.39 8.38 12.43
N GLU A 34 15.22 9.42 12.30
CA GLU A 34 16.62 9.28 11.83
C GLU A 34 17.46 8.33 12.73
N SER A 35 17.13 8.20 14.02
CA SER A 35 17.80 7.25 14.91
C SER A 35 17.42 5.81 14.56
N ALA A 36 16.12 5.54 14.40
CA ALA A 36 15.63 4.21 14.02
C ALA A 36 16.20 3.78 12.66
N LEU A 37 16.26 4.72 11.70
CA LEU A 37 16.89 4.46 10.40
C LEU A 37 18.37 4.10 10.54
N ARG A 38 19.15 4.80 11.38
CA ARG A 38 20.56 4.46 11.60
C ARG A 38 20.74 3.07 12.20
N ASP A 39 19.91 2.69 13.17
CA ASP A 39 19.97 1.36 13.79
C ASP A 39 19.62 0.27 12.76
N CYS A 40 18.64 0.52 11.91
CA CYS A 40 18.28 -0.34 10.79
C CYS A 40 19.48 -0.50 9.82
N LEU A 41 20.07 0.61 9.35
CA LEU A 41 21.21 0.60 8.43
C LEU A 41 22.40 -0.15 9.01
N ALA A 42 22.69 0.01 10.31
CA ALA A 42 23.74 -0.74 11.00
C ALA A 42 23.44 -2.25 11.05
N SER A 43 22.18 -2.65 11.14
CA SER A 43 21.79 -4.06 11.05
C SER A 43 21.96 -4.61 9.63
N VAL A 44 21.57 -3.84 8.62
CA VAL A 44 21.73 -4.18 7.18
C VAL A 44 23.23 -4.39 6.84
N SER A 45 24.10 -3.45 7.23
CA SER A 45 25.55 -3.54 6.95
C SER A 45 26.20 -4.79 7.58
N ARG A 46 25.71 -5.23 8.75
CA ARG A 46 26.25 -6.43 9.42
C ARG A 46 25.92 -7.74 8.71
N ALA A 47 24.73 -7.86 8.11
CA ALA A 47 24.25 -9.11 7.54
C ALA A 47 23.27 -8.85 6.37
N PRO A 48 23.72 -8.27 5.24
CA PRO A 48 22.82 -7.90 4.14
C PRO A 48 22.03 -9.08 3.57
N ARG A 49 22.62 -10.26 3.54
CA ARG A 49 21.93 -11.49 3.07
C ARG A 49 20.85 -12.01 4.01
N ALA A 50 20.80 -11.53 5.25
CA ALA A 50 19.75 -11.85 6.21
C ALA A 50 18.71 -10.70 6.34
N VAL A 51 18.59 -9.85 5.32
CA VAL A 51 17.63 -8.74 5.26
C VAL A 51 16.51 -9.06 4.29
N ALA A 52 15.26 -8.86 4.75
CA ALA A 52 14.07 -8.85 3.93
C ALA A 52 13.55 -7.41 3.79
N LEU A 53 13.42 -6.93 2.56
CA LEU A 53 12.85 -5.63 2.22
C LEU A 53 11.47 -5.83 1.57
N PHE A 54 10.45 -5.22 2.17
CA PHE A 54 9.09 -5.15 1.63
C PHE A 54 8.80 -3.72 1.19
N CYS A 55 8.27 -3.55 -0.01
CA CYS A 55 7.83 -2.24 -0.50
C CYS A 55 6.41 -2.32 -1.05
N ASP A 56 5.53 -1.44 -0.60
CA ASP A 56 4.34 -1.14 -1.36
C ASP A 56 4.70 -0.41 -2.67
N ILE A 57 3.75 -0.36 -3.61
CA ILE A 57 3.99 0.22 -4.94
C ILE A 57 3.40 1.63 -5.02
N ASP A 58 2.07 1.72 -4.94
CA ASP A 58 1.33 2.95 -5.19
C ASP A 58 1.39 3.89 -3.99
N GLY A 59 1.86 5.11 -4.16
CA GLY A 59 2.10 6.06 -3.07
C GLY A 59 3.48 5.91 -2.42
N THR A 60 4.13 4.75 -2.56
CA THR A 60 5.41 4.42 -1.92
C THR A 60 6.60 4.53 -2.89
N ILE A 61 6.65 3.74 -3.95
CA ILE A 61 7.70 3.80 -5.00
C ILE A 61 7.18 4.34 -6.33
N SER A 62 5.86 4.43 -6.47
CA SER A 62 5.16 5.06 -7.59
C SER A 62 4.34 6.23 -7.07
N PRO A 63 4.38 7.42 -7.66
CA PRO A 63 3.43 8.48 -7.34
C PRO A 63 1.99 8.01 -7.54
N ILE A 64 1.08 8.46 -6.69
CA ILE A 64 -0.35 8.18 -6.87
C ILE A 64 -0.81 8.81 -8.18
N ALA A 65 -1.40 8.00 -9.06
CA ALA A 65 -1.96 8.43 -10.34
C ALA A 65 -3.48 8.52 -10.27
N GLY A 66 -4.07 9.41 -11.06
CA GLY A 66 -5.53 9.54 -11.16
C GLY A 66 -6.24 8.31 -11.73
N ARG A 67 -5.51 7.50 -12.51
CA ARG A 67 -5.97 6.20 -13.04
C ARG A 67 -4.92 5.13 -12.77
N PRO A 68 -5.29 3.91 -12.39
CA PRO A 68 -4.34 2.83 -12.15
C PRO A 68 -3.41 2.54 -13.35
N ALA A 69 -3.92 2.70 -14.57
CA ALA A 69 -3.16 2.48 -15.81
C ALA A 69 -2.08 3.54 -16.07
N ASP A 70 -2.19 4.72 -15.47
CA ASP A 70 -1.23 5.84 -15.65
C ASP A 70 -0.11 5.79 -14.60
N ALA A 71 -0.20 4.89 -13.61
CA ALA A 71 0.80 4.73 -12.58
C ALA A 71 2.10 4.13 -13.14
N PHE A 72 3.23 4.62 -12.66
CA PHE A 72 4.55 4.15 -13.11
C PHE A 72 5.59 4.25 -11.99
N VAL A 73 6.58 3.38 -12.04
CA VAL A 73 7.75 3.46 -11.15
C VAL A 73 8.86 4.23 -11.89
N PRO A 74 9.34 5.36 -11.35
CA PRO A 74 10.42 6.13 -11.95
C PRO A 74 11.71 5.30 -12.09
N ALA A 75 12.48 5.51 -13.17
CA ALA A 75 13.68 4.73 -13.47
C ALA A 75 14.70 4.70 -12.31
N ARG A 76 14.89 5.84 -11.62
CA ARG A 76 15.77 5.91 -10.44
C ARG A 76 15.47 4.87 -9.35
N PHE A 77 14.21 4.47 -9.20
CA PHE A 77 13.86 3.40 -8.25
C PHE A 77 14.32 2.03 -8.75
N ARG A 78 14.17 1.76 -10.06
CA ARG A 78 14.57 0.47 -10.64
C ARG A 78 16.07 0.23 -10.46
N ASP A 79 16.89 1.26 -10.64
CA ASP A 79 18.34 1.17 -10.48
C ASP A 79 18.71 0.80 -9.02
N VAL A 80 18.13 1.49 -8.04
CA VAL A 80 18.37 1.22 -6.62
C VAL A 80 17.83 -0.15 -6.21
N LEU A 81 16.60 -0.48 -6.61
CA LEU A 81 15.95 -1.74 -6.27
C LEU A 81 16.67 -2.94 -6.91
N GLY A 82 17.14 -2.80 -8.17
CA GLY A 82 17.96 -3.81 -8.82
C GLY A 82 19.26 -4.09 -8.06
N GLY A 83 19.92 -3.05 -7.55
CA GLY A 83 21.08 -3.19 -6.68
C GLY A 83 20.73 -3.91 -5.36
N LEU A 84 19.61 -3.54 -4.72
CA LEU A 84 19.16 -4.17 -3.48
C LEU A 84 18.82 -5.66 -3.65
N VAL A 85 18.18 -6.05 -4.75
CA VAL A 85 17.92 -7.46 -5.08
C VAL A 85 19.21 -8.28 -5.14
N THR A 86 20.30 -7.71 -5.62
CA THR A 86 21.59 -8.42 -5.70
C THR A 86 22.32 -8.52 -4.37
N GLN A 87 22.02 -7.66 -3.40
CA GLN A 87 22.74 -7.56 -2.14
C GLN A 87 21.97 -8.10 -0.94
N LEU A 88 20.66 -7.92 -0.90
CA LEU A 88 19.82 -8.39 0.20
C LEU A 88 19.46 -9.88 0.05
N GLY A 89 18.95 -10.47 1.13
CA GLY A 89 18.40 -11.83 1.10
C GLY A 89 17.09 -11.90 0.33
N MET A 90 16.24 -10.88 0.48
CA MET A 90 14.96 -10.80 -0.24
C MET A 90 14.54 -9.34 -0.47
N VAL A 91 13.99 -9.07 -1.65
CA VAL A 91 13.19 -7.87 -1.95
C VAL A 91 11.81 -8.34 -2.43
N ALA A 92 10.75 -7.85 -1.81
CA ALA A 92 9.38 -8.20 -2.15
C ALA A 92 8.52 -6.94 -2.32
N PHE A 93 7.77 -6.85 -3.41
CA PHE A 93 6.78 -5.80 -3.64
C PHE A 93 5.40 -6.30 -3.21
N VAL A 94 4.70 -5.55 -2.34
CA VAL A 94 3.45 -5.99 -1.72
C VAL A 94 2.33 -4.99 -2.03
N SER A 95 1.38 -5.38 -2.88
CA SER A 95 0.38 -4.45 -3.42
C SER A 95 -1.03 -5.05 -3.48
N GLY A 96 -2.04 -4.19 -3.62
CA GLY A 96 -3.41 -4.57 -3.98
C GLY A 96 -3.60 -4.83 -5.48
N ARG A 97 -2.58 -4.58 -6.31
CA ARG A 97 -2.59 -4.88 -7.74
C ARG A 97 -2.53 -6.39 -7.99
N ALA A 98 -2.96 -6.83 -9.16
CA ALA A 98 -2.62 -8.17 -9.65
C ALA A 98 -1.09 -8.32 -9.70
N VAL A 99 -0.59 -9.52 -9.41
CA VAL A 99 0.85 -9.77 -9.30
C VAL A 99 1.60 -9.47 -10.59
N GLU A 100 1.00 -9.81 -11.75
CA GLU A 100 1.55 -9.53 -13.08
C GLU A 100 1.62 -8.03 -13.38
N ASP A 101 0.62 -7.26 -12.93
CA ASP A 101 0.60 -5.80 -13.11
C ASP A 101 1.68 -5.13 -12.26
N GLY A 102 1.81 -5.57 -11.01
CA GLY A 102 2.88 -5.11 -10.12
C GLY A 102 4.26 -5.37 -10.72
N ARG A 103 4.52 -6.60 -11.20
CA ARG A 103 5.79 -6.95 -11.87
C ARG A 103 6.06 -6.12 -13.10
N ARG A 104 5.05 -5.96 -13.97
CA ARG A 104 5.20 -5.16 -15.21
C ARG A 104 5.53 -3.69 -14.91
N MET A 105 4.91 -3.14 -13.86
CA MET A 105 5.08 -1.75 -13.48
C MET A 105 6.42 -1.48 -12.81
N VAL A 106 6.84 -2.33 -11.88
CA VAL A 106 8.13 -2.22 -11.17
C VAL A 106 9.28 -2.62 -12.07
N ALA A 107 9.14 -3.73 -12.81
CA ALA A 107 10.12 -4.25 -13.76
C ALA A 107 11.53 -4.45 -13.15
N VAL A 108 11.60 -5.09 -11.98
CA VAL A 108 12.84 -5.50 -11.30
C VAL A 108 12.86 -7.02 -11.22
N ASP A 109 13.80 -7.64 -11.89
CA ASP A 109 13.96 -9.10 -11.89
C ASP A 109 14.63 -9.59 -10.59
N GLY A 110 14.34 -10.84 -10.19
CA GLY A 110 14.88 -11.43 -8.97
C GLY A 110 14.18 -11.00 -7.68
N ALA A 111 13.18 -10.11 -7.74
CA ALA A 111 12.33 -9.77 -6.63
C ALA A 111 11.08 -10.68 -6.57
N ALA A 112 10.52 -10.86 -5.38
CA ALA A 112 9.20 -11.43 -5.20
C ALA A 112 8.11 -10.36 -5.38
N TYR A 113 6.92 -10.77 -5.86
CA TYR A 113 5.77 -9.88 -5.99
C TYR A 113 4.56 -10.49 -5.28
N VAL A 114 3.97 -9.74 -4.38
CA VAL A 114 2.75 -10.12 -3.66
C VAL A 114 1.62 -9.25 -4.18
N GLY A 115 0.64 -9.89 -4.82
CA GLY A 115 -0.54 -9.25 -5.39
C GLY A 115 -1.78 -9.46 -4.54
N THR A 116 -2.83 -8.68 -4.86
CA THR A 116 -4.18 -8.80 -4.27
C THR A 116 -4.17 -8.88 -2.73
N HIS A 117 -3.32 -8.04 -2.10
CA HIS A 117 -3.13 -8.00 -0.64
C HIS A 117 -2.75 -9.37 -0.01
N GLY A 118 -1.92 -10.15 -0.72
CA GLY A 118 -1.40 -11.42 -0.19
C GLY A 118 -2.14 -12.67 -0.64
N LEU A 119 -3.09 -12.58 -1.56
CA LEU A 119 -3.74 -13.75 -2.16
C LEU A 119 -2.86 -14.44 -3.20
N GLU A 120 -1.97 -13.70 -3.86
CA GLU A 120 -1.05 -14.21 -4.87
C GLU A 120 0.39 -13.82 -4.55
N VAL A 121 1.31 -14.72 -4.83
CA VAL A 121 2.75 -14.47 -4.73
C VAL A 121 3.41 -14.98 -6.00
N MET A 122 4.16 -14.12 -6.66
CA MET A 122 5.10 -14.49 -7.71
C MET A 122 6.49 -14.52 -7.10
N ASP A 123 7.12 -15.67 -7.12
CA ASP A 123 8.49 -15.85 -6.64
C ASP A 123 9.52 -15.24 -7.62
N ALA A 124 10.76 -15.14 -7.19
CA ALA A 124 11.85 -14.57 -7.99
C ALA A 124 12.08 -15.30 -9.34
N ASP A 125 11.71 -16.58 -9.42
CA ASP A 125 11.77 -17.38 -10.66
C ASP A 125 10.59 -17.15 -11.62
N GLY A 126 9.61 -16.33 -11.19
CA GLY A 126 8.40 -16.02 -11.95
C GLY A 126 7.25 -17.00 -11.76
N SER A 127 7.40 -18.03 -10.93
CA SER A 127 6.29 -18.94 -10.58
C SER A 127 5.25 -18.22 -9.72
N VAL A 128 3.97 -18.38 -10.05
CA VAL A 128 2.86 -17.74 -9.33
C VAL A 128 2.13 -18.77 -8.48
N ARG A 129 2.05 -18.50 -7.18
CA ARG A 129 1.30 -19.30 -6.21
C ARG A 129 0.12 -18.50 -5.68
N VAL A 130 -1.03 -19.15 -5.55
CA VAL A 130 -2.19 -18.60 -4.85
C VAL A 130 -2.14 -19.07 -3.39
N GLU A 131 -2.65 -18.25 -2.46
CA GLU A 131 -2.86 -18.67 -1.06
C GLU A 131 -3.67 -20.00 -1.06
N PRO A 132 -3.15 -21.09 -0.48
CA PRO A 132 -3.78 -22.42 -0.63
C PRO A 132 -5.25 -22.46 -0.19
N ARG A 133 -5.63 -21.68 0.85
CA ARG A 133 -7.02 -21.59 1.29
C ARG A 133 -7.92 -20.84 0.32
N ALA A 134 -7.35 -20.04 -0.58
CA ALA A 134 -8.07 -19.26 -1.59
C ALA A 134 -8.26 -20.02 -2.91
N GLU A 135 -7.42 -21.01 -3.23
CA GLU A 135 -7.44 -21.73 -4.51
C GLU A 135 -8.82 -22.25 -4.89
N ARG A 136 -9.53 -22.88 -3.92
CA ARG A 136 -10.87 -23.43 -4.15
C ARG A 136 -11.95 -22.40 -4.50
N TYR A 137 -11.66 -21.11 -4.34
CA TYR A 137 -12.60 -20.01 -4.64
C TYR A 137 -12.28 -19.31 -5.97
N VAL A 138 -11.15 -19.60 -6.61
CA VAL A 138 -10.72 -18.94 -7.85
C VAL A 138 -11.78 -19.10 -8.94
N ASP A 139 -12.25 -20.34 -9.16
CA ASP A 139 -13.29 -20.60 -10.17
C ASP A 139 -14.58 -19.84 -9.86
N ALA A 140 -15.00 -19.80 -8.59
CA ALA A 140 -16.20 -19.07 -8.19
C ALA A 140 -16.06 -17.55 -8.44
N VAL A 141 -14.87 -16.96 -8.23
CA VAL A 141 -14.60 -15.56 -8.57
C VAL A 141 -14.68 -15.35 -10.09
N GLN A 142 -14.11 -16.27 -10.89
CA GLN A 142 -14.15 -16.19 -12.35
C GLN A 142 -15.60 -16.34 -12.89
N GLU A 143 -16.43 -17.20 -12.29
CA GLU A 143 -17.85 -17.28 -12.60
C GLU A 143 -18.59 -15.97 -12.33
N VAL A 144 -18.28 -15.32 -11.19
CA VAL A 144 -18.86 -13.99 -10.89
C VAL A 144 -18.36 -12.94 -11.88
N MET A 145 -17.12 -13.01 -12.36
CA MET A 145 -16.63 -12.14 -13.43
C MET A 145 -17.43 -12.29 -14.73
N VAL A 146 -17.75 -13.53 -15.12
CA VAL A 146 -18.61 -13.78 -16.30
C VAL A 146 -20.00 -13.17 -16.11
N VAL A 147 -20.58 -13.33 -14.92
CA VAL A 147 -21.87 -12.71 -14.58
C VAL A 147 -21.79 -11.19 -14.63
N ALA A 148 -20.75 -10.60 -14.01
CA ALA A 148 -20.55 -9.16 -13.99
C ALA A 148 -20.42 -8.57 -15.40
N ASN A 149 -19.65 -9.22 -16.28
CA ASN A 149 -19.58 -8.80 -17.70
C ASN A 149 -20.94 -8.82 -18.37
N ARG A 150 -21.72 -9.90 -18.21
CA ARG A 150 -23.04 -10.01 -18.84
C ARG A 150 -24.04 -8.99 -18.31
N GLU A 151 -24.04 -8.72 -17.00
CA GLU A 151 -25.07 -7.92 -16.34
C GLU A 151 -24.75 -6.42 -16.32
N LEU A 152 -23.45 -6.04 -16.33
CA LEU A 152 -23.02 -4.66 -16.14
C LEU A 152 -22.39 -4.05 -17.39
N ASP A 153 -21.70 -4.84 -18.23
CA ASP A 153 -21.01 -4.30 -19.41
C ASP A 153 -22.04 -3.72 -20.41
N GLY A 154 -21.84 -2.44 -20.74
CA GLY A 154 -22.73 -1.68 -21.62
C GLY A 154 -24.13 -1.37 -21.04
N SER A 155 -24.53 -2.01 -19.92
CA SER A 155 -25.84 -1.78 -19.28
C SER A 155 -25.80 -0.76 -18.15
N VAL A 156 -24.64 -0.59 -17.49
CA VAL A 156 -24.41 0.41 -16.44
C VAL A 156 -23.25 1.32 -16.87
N PRO A 157 -23.54 2.53 -17.38
CA PRO A 157 -22.50 3.43 -17.91
C PRO A 157 -21.47 3.80 -16.85
N GLY A 158 -20.17 3.80 -17.24
CA GLY A 158 -19.08 4.21 -16.38
C GLY A 158 -18.61 3.15 -15.36
N VAL A 159 -19.19 1.95 -15.41
CA VAL A 159 -18.66 0.80 -14.67
C VAL A 159 -17.48 0.20 -15.43
N VAL A 160 -16.39 -0.11 -14.71
CA VAL A 160 -15.20 -0.76 -15.23
C VAL A 160 -14.92 -2.00 -14.40
N LEU A 161 -14.77 -3.15 -15.05
CA LEU A 161 -14.43 -4.41 -14.43
C LEU A 161 -12.95 -4.68 -14.56
N GLU A 162 -12.29 -5.01 -13.44
CA GLU A 162 -10.88 -5.40 -13.39
C GLU A 162 -10.76 -6.84 -12.87
N ASN A 163 -10.32 -7.75 -13.73
CA ASN A 163 -10.05 -9.14 -13.36
C ASN A 163 -8.60 -9.26 -12.83
N LYS A 164 -8.46 -9.45 -11.53
CA LYS A 164 -7.17 -9.73 -10.86
C LYS A 164 -6.99 -11.23 -10.61
N ARG A 165 -7.60 -12.10 -11.41
CA ARG A 165 -7.59 -13.56 -11.26
C ARG A 165 -8.28 -14.05 -9.98
N THR A 166 -7.74 -13.76 -8.81
CA THR A 166 -8.29 -14.17 -7.50
C THR A 166 -9.27 -13.15 -6.93
N VAL A 167 -9.37 -11.95 -7.52
CA VAL A 167 -10.26 -10.87 -7.10
C VAL A 167 -10.88 -10.23 -8.33
N LEU A 168 -12.19 -9.98 -8.29
CA LEU A 168 -12.88 -9.11 -9.23
C LEU A 168 -13.08 -7.74 -8.59
N ALA A 169 -12.49 -6.68 -9.15
CA ALA A 169 -12.78 -5.31 -8.78
C ALA A 169 -13.80 -4.68 -9.75
N ILE A 170 -14.81 -4.02 -9.20
CA ILE A 170 -15.91 -3.37 -9.94
C ILE A 170 -15.86 -1.88 -9.60
N HIS A 171 -15.24 -1.10 -10.46
CA HIS A 171 -15.10 0.35 -10.31
C HIS A 171 -16.32 1.07 -10.91
N TYR A 172 -16.87 2.05 -10.17
CA TYR A 172 -18.01 2.84 -10.64
C TYR A 172 -17.82 4.36 -10.46
N ARG A 173 -16.56 4.80 -10.29
CA ARG A 173 -16.21 6.23 -10.15
C ARG A 173 -16.61 7.06 -11.36
N LEU A 174 -16.60 6.46 -12.57
CA LEU A 174 -16.92 7.12 -13.83
C LEU A 174 -18.42 7.05 -14.17
N ALA A 175 -19.24 6.45 -13.32
CA ALA A 175 -20.68 6.38 -13.53
C ALA A 175 -21.30 7.79 -13.41
N PRO A 176 -22.17 8.20 -14.37
CA PRO A 176 -22.87 9.48 -14.29
C PRO A 176 -23.75 9.61 -13.04
N ASP A 177 -24.32 8.50 -12.58
CA ASP A 177 -25.07 8.36 -11.34
C ASP A 177 -24.44 7.21 -10.52
N ALA A 178 -23.63 7.58 -9.55
CA ALA A 178 -22.91 6.61 -8.72
C ALA A 178 -23.83 5.82 -7.79
N ASP A 179 -24.94 6.40 -7.32
CA ASP A 179 -25.90 5.71 -6.45
C ASP A 179 -26.71 4.68 -7.23
N GLN A 180 -27.16 5.01 -8.45
CA GLN A 180 -27.79 4.05 -9.32
C GLN A 180 -26.83 2.93 -9.71
N ALA A 181 -25.60 3.25 -10.14
CA ALA A 181 -24.60 2.25 -10.49
C ALA A 181 -24.32 1.31 -9.30
N ARG A 182 -24.20 1.84 -8.08
CA ARG A 182 -24.03 1.06 -6.86
C ARG A 182 -25.21 0.10 -6.64
N HIS A 183 -26.44 0.56 -6.80
CA HIS A 183 -27.63 -0.28 -6.65
C HIS A 183 -27.63 -1.46 -7.64
N GLU A 184 -27.36 -1.18 -8.92
CA GLU A 184 -27.29 -2.20 -9.97
C GLU A 184 -26.16 -3.22 -9.71
N ILE A 185 -24.96 -2.75 -9.32
CA ILE A 185 -23.84 -3.61 -8.97
C ILE A 185 -24.20 -4.52 -7.79
N VAL A 186 -24.78 -3.97 -6.73
CA VAL A 186 -25.15 -4.74 -5.55
C VAL A 186 -26.15 -5.82 -5.88
N SER A 187 -27.26 -5.46 -6.52
CA SER A 187 -28.35 -6.41 -6.80
C SER A 187 -27.96 -7.48 -7.81
N ARG A 188 -27.21 -7.14 -8.87
CA ARG A 188 -26.91 -8.05 -9.97
C ARG A 188 -25.67 -8.90 -9.77
N VAL A 189 -24.70 -8.41 -8.97
CA VAL A 189 -23.38 -9.08 -8.83
C VAL A 189 -23.02 -9.36 -7.37
N ILE A 190 -23.11 -8.35 -6.49
CA ILE A 190 -22.59 -8.49 -5.12
C ILE A 190 -23.45 -9.47 -4.29
N ASP A 191 -24.78 -9.34 -4.30
CA ASP A 191 -25.65 -10.23 -3.54
C ASP A 191 -25.57 -11.69 -4.04
N PRO A 192 -25.56 -11.97 -5.36
CA PRO A 192 -25.25 -13.30 -5.87
C PRO A 192 -23.88 -13.84 -5.48
N ALA A 193 -22.84 -12.99 -5.42
CA ALA A 193 -21.49 -13.39 -4.98
C ALA A 193 -21.47 -13.75 -3.49
N ARG A 194 -22.12 -12.96 -2.65
CA ARG A 194 -22.29 -13.27 -1.19
C ARG A 194 -23.01 -14.60 -0.99
N ALA A 195 -24.07 -14.87 -1.76
CA ALA A 195 -24.80 -16.13 -1.70
C ALA A 195 -23.93 -17.36 -2.05
N ARG A 196 -22.85 -17.17 -2.82
CA ARG A 196 -21.83 -18.17 -3.13
C ARG A 196 -20.73 -18.28 -2.07
N GLY A 197 -20.83 -17.53 -0.97
CA GLY A 197 -19.84 -17.55 0.12
C GLY A 197 -18.56 -16.76 -0.16
N LEU A 198 -18.57 -15.88 -1.18
CA LEU A 198 -17.45 -14.97 -1.44
C LEU A 198 -17.50 -13.76 -0.49
N ALA A 199 -16.34 -13.25 -0.13
CA ALA A 199 -16.21 -12.03 0.64
C ALA A 199 -16.28 -10.81 -0.27
N ILE A 200 -16.82 -9.71 0.28
CA ILE A 200 -16.95 -8.43 -0.41
C ILE A 200 -16.21 -7.37 0.40
N SER A 201 -15.23 -6.72 -0.21
CA SER A 201 -14.65 -5.48 0.30
C SER A 201 -15.18 -4.27 -0.46
N THR A 202 -15.19 -3.13 0.22
CA THR A 202 -15.66 -1.86 -0.35
C THR A 202 -14.58 -0.81 -0.18
N GLY A 203 -14.31 -0.07 -1.24
CA GLY A 203 -13.43 1.07 -1.23
C GLY A 203 -14.10 2.31 -1.80
N HIS A 204 -13.32 3.33 -2.12
CA HIS A 204 -13.84 4.57 -2.69
C HIS A 204 -14.27 4.35 -4.15
N PHE A 205 -15.57 4.19 -4.39
CA PHE A 205 -16.20 3.83 -5.68
C PHE A 205 -15.70 2.50 -6.27
N VAL A 206 -15.45 1.51 -5.42
CA VAL A 206 -15.10 0.15 -5.85
C VAL A 206 -15.70 -0.90 -4.92
N TYR A 207 -16.15 -2.01 -5.51
CA TYR A 207 -16.42 -3.26 -4.83
C TYR A 207 -15.38 -4.30 -5.27
N GLU A 208 -14.87 -5.08 -4.33
CA GLU A 208 -14.05 -6.24 -4.65
C GLU A 208 -14.74 -7.51 -4.18
N VAL A 209 -14.93 -8.43 -5.12
CA VAL A 209 -15.37 -9.81 -4.85
C VAL A 209 -14.14 -10.68 -4.72
N ARG A 210 -13.97 -11.34 -3.58
CA ARG A 210 -12.74 -12.06 -3.25
C ARG A 210 -13.00 -13.34 -2.45
N PRO A 211 -12.04 -14.28 -2.40
CA PRO A 211 -12.09 -15.40 -1.47
C PRO A 211 -12.30 -14.93 -0.01
N PRO A 212 -13.08 -15.67 0.79
CA PRO A 212 -13.29 -15.35 2.21
C PRO A 212 -12.08 -15.80 3.07
N VAL A 213 -10.90 -15.43 2.63
CA VAL A 213 -9.64 -15.74 3.31
C VAL A 213 -9.05 -14.43 3.84
N PRO A 214 -8.78 -14.36 5.16
CA PRO A 214 -8.22 -13.15 5.77
C PRO A 214 -6.75 -13.01 5.40
N THR A 215 -6.48 -12.40 4.24
CA THR A 215 -5.13 -12.02 3.82
C THR A 215 -4.97 -10.52 3.90
N THR A 216 -3.79 -10.08 4.31
CA THR A 216 -3.34 -8.70 4.37
C THR A 216 -1.89 -8.62 3.90
N LYS A 217 -1.39 -7.41 3.63
CA LYS A 217 0.04 -7.21 3.36
C LYS A 217 0.90 -7.76 4.50
N GLY A 218 0.45 -7.65 5.75
CA GLY A 218 1.14 -8.18 6.93
C GLY A 218 1.18 -9.70 6.98
N THR A 219 0.08 -10.40 6.69
CA THR A 219 0.08 -11.87 6.66
C THR A 219 0.98 -12.42 5.54
N ALA A 220 1.08 -11.70 4.42
CA ALA A 220 1.99 -12.05 3.34
C ALA A 220 3.46 -11.83 3.74
N ALA A 221 3.79 -10.66 4.30
CA ALA A 221 5.13 -10.38 4.80
C ALA A 221 5.57 -11.41 5.85
N ARG A 222 4.69 -11.77 6.78
CA ARG A 222 4.98 -12.78 7.80
C ARG A 222 5.32 -14.13 7.18
N ARG A 223 4.56 -14.61 6.22
CA ARG A 223 4.84 -15.87 5.54
C ARG A 223 6.19 -15.89 4.83
N LEU A 224 6.56 -14.77 4.21
CA LEU A 224 7.86 -14.63 3.56
C LEU A 224 9.00 -14.57 4.57
N LEU A 225 8.81 -13.90 5.72
CA LEU A 225 9.80 -13.87 6.79
C LEU A 225 10.00 -15.23 7.46
N ASP A 226 8.94 -16.02 7.61
CA ASP A 226 8.99 -17.35 8.22
C ASP A 226 9.60 -18.42 7.30
N ALA A 227 9.83 -18.10 6.02
CA ALA A 227 10.36 -19.04 5.03
C ALA A 227 11.90 -19.11 5.02
N ASP A 228 12.60 -18.17 5.68
CA ASP A 228 14.07 -18.10 5.69
C ASP A 228 14.58 -17.46 6.99
N ASP A 229 15.89 -17.54 7.23
CA ASP A 229 16.56 -17.06 8.45
C ASP A 229 16.89 -15.56 8.39
N PHE A 230 15.88 -14.70 8.22
CA PHE A 230 16.07 -13.26 8.25
C PHE A 230 16.32 -12.74 9.68
N VAL A 231 17.16 -11.68 9.79
CA VAL A 231 17.41 -10.97 11.05
C VAL A 231 16.98 -9.50 10.98
N THR A 232 16.76 -8.95 9.77
CA THR A 232 16.27 -7.59 9.60
C THR A 232 15.10 -7.59 8.61
N ALA A 233 14.00 -6.92 8.98
CA ALA A 233 12.88 -6.67 8.11
C ALA A 233 12.65 -5.17 7.96
N VAL A 234 12.57 -4.70 6.71
CA VAL A 234 12.22 -3.31 6.38
C VAL A 234 10.91 -3.33 5.60
N PHE A 235 9.95 -2.50 5.97
CA PHE A 235 8.68 -2.36 5.24
C PHE A 235 8.43 -0.88 4.89
N CYS A 236 8.30 -0.56 3.61
CA CYS A 236 7.97 0.78 3.13
C CYS A 236 6.51 0.80 2.64
N GLY A 237 5.71 1.77 3.10
CA GLY A 237 4.30 1.91 2.75
C GLY A 237 3.76 3.31 2.97
N ASP A 238 2.52 3.61 2.59
CA ASP A 238 1.90 4.94 2.69
C ASP A 238 0.43 4.93 3.14
N ASP A 239 -0.26 3.80 3.07
CA ASP A 239 -1.70 3.72 3.31
C ASP A 239 -2.11 2.79 4.47
N LEU A 240 -3.42 2.73 4.78
CA LEU A 240 -3.96 1.92 5.87
C LEU A 240 -3.69 0.41 5.71
N THR A 241 -3.52 -0.08 4.49
CA THR A 241 -3.24 -1.51 4.26
C THR A 241 -1.82 -1.87 4.66
N ASP A 242 -0.90 -0.90 4.65
CA ASP A 242 0.50 -1.06 5.06
C ASP A 242 0.69 -1.14 6.57
N VAL A 243 -0.23 -0.57 7.35
CA VAL A 243 -0.22 -0.70 8.81
C VAL A 243 -0.12 -2.17 9.23
N THR A 244 -0.85 -3.05 8.56
CA THR A 244 -0.74 -4.50 8.84
C THR A 244 0.65 -5.07 8.54
N GLY A 245 1.35 -4.49 7.56
CA GLY A 245 2.75 -4.82 7.24
C GLY A 245 3.70 -4.37 8.34
N PHE A 246 3.57 -3.12 8.78
CA PHE A 246 4.36 -2.53 9.87
C PHE A 246 4.19 -3.34 11.16
N GLU A 247 2.96 -3.56 11.62
CA GLU A 247 2.67 -4.40 12.77
C GLU A 247 3.23 -5.83 12.64
N SER A 248 3.22 -6.37 11.43
CA SER A 248 3.70 -7.74 11.19
C SER A 248 5.20 -7.86 11.38
N ILE A 249 6.00 -6.93 10.82
CA ILE A 249 7.45 -6.93 11.01
C ILE A 249 7.85 -6.62 12.44
N HIS A 250 7.12 -5.73 13.14
CA HIS A 250 7.37 -5.43 14.56
C HIS A 250 7.11 -6.66 15.44
N ARG A 251 5.98 -7.35 15.24
CA ARG A 251 5.68 -8.59 15.97
C ARG A 251 6.71 -9.67 15.70
N TRP A 252 7.11 -9.84 14.44
CA TRP A 252 8.15 -10.79 14.07
C TRP A 252 9.51 -10.47 14.74
N ALA A 253 9.88 -9.19 14.80
CA ALA A 253 11.13 -8.80 15.48
C ALA A 253 11.05 -8.99 16.99
N ALA A 254 9.90 -8.76 17.63
CA ALA A 254 9.70 -8.94 19.06
C ALA A 254 9.81 -10.40 19.52
N GLU A 255 9.75 -11.38 18.62
CA GLU A 255 9.87 -12.81 18.94
C GLU A 255 11.33 -13.27 19.15
N ASP A 256 12.32 -12.50 18.69
CA ASP A 256 13.74 -12.85 18.81
C ASP A 256 14.58 -11.57 18.94
N ALA A 257 15.32 -11.45 20.06
CA ALA A 257 16.16 -10.29 20.36
C ALA A 257 17.29 -10.01 19.33
N ARG A 258 17.58 -10.96 18.44
CA ARG A 258 18.53 -10.77 17.32
C ARG A 258 17.91 -10.04 16.15
N ARG A 259 16.57 -9.96 16.08
CA ARG A 259 15.82 -9.39 14.97
C ARG A 259 15.65 -7.89 15.10
N THR A 260 15.62 -7.22 13.96
CA THR A 260 15.37 -5.78 13.83
C THR A 260 14.24 -5.56 12.83
N ALA A 261 13.30 -4.68 13.15
CA ALA A 261 12.28 -4.21 12.24
C ALA A 261 12.44 -2.71 11.99
N CYS A 262 12.08 -2.26 10.80
CA CYS A 262 12.04 -0.83 10.45
C CYS A 262 10.85 -0.56 9.52
N ALA A 263 9.82 0.07 10.05
CA ALA A 263 8.65 0.53 9.31
C ALA A 263 8.87 1.95 8.79
N VAL A 264 8.80 2.14 7.48
CA VAL A 264 9.04 3.42 6.78
C VAL A 264 7.76 3.91 6.14
N ALA A 265 7.22 5.02 6.63
CA ALA A 265 6.02 5.65 6.06
C ALA A 265 6.36 6.75 5.05
N ALA A 266 5.85 6.64 3.82
CA ALA A 266 5.82 7.73 2.85
C ALA A 266 4.69 8.70 3.22
N VAL A 267 5.05 9.92 3.64
CA VAL A 267 4.12 10.87 4.23
C VAL A 267 3.75 11.96 3.23
N THR A 268 2.44 12.17 3.07
CA THR A 268 1.82 13.28 2.36
C THR A 268 0.85 14.01 3.30
N THR A 269 0.17 15.03 2.81
CA THR A 269 -0.89 15.72 3.56
C THR A 269 -2.13 14.85 3.80
N GLU A 270 -2.28 13.76 3.04
CA GLU A 270 -3.44 12.87 3.08
C GLU A 270 -3.14 11.56 3.84
N THR A 271 -1.90 11.35 4.32
CA THR A 271 -1.50 10.11 5.00
C THR A 271 -2.31 9.90 6.28
N PRO A 272 -2.99 8.74 6.41
CA PRO A 272 -3.83 8.45 7.58
C PRO A 272 -3.02 8.36 8.88
N ARG A 273 -3.61 8.82 9.98
CA ARG A 273 -2.97 8.83 11.30
C ARG A 273 -2.40 7.45 11.73
N PRO A 274 -3.10 6.32 11.55
CA PRO A 274 -2.56 5.01 11.94
C PRO A 274 -1.24 4.65 11.23
N VAL A 275 -1.03 5.11 9.98
CA VAL A 275 0.25 4.90 9.26
C VAL A 275 1.38 5.65 9.95
N LEU A 276 1.10 6.89 10.40
CA LEU A 276 2.08 7.70 11.13
C LEU A 276 2.40 7.12 12.50
N ASP A 277 1.40 6.60 13.19
CA ASP A 277 1.56 6.10 14.56
C ASP A 277 2.36 4.79 14.62
N GLU A 278 2.28 3.94 13.57
CA GLU A 278 2.95 2.65 13.51
C GLU A 278 4.34 2.70 12.86
N ALA A 279 4.69 3.80 12.18
CA ALA A 279 5.96 3.95 11.48
C ALA A 279 7.11 4.36 12.41
N ASP A 280 8.27 3.69 12.28
CA ASP A 280 9.54 4.06 12.94
C ASP A 280 10.21 5.26 12.25
N VAL A 281 10.06 5.34 10.93
CA VAL A 281 10.67 6.38 10.08
C VAL A 281 9.60 7.02 9.21
N ARG A 282 9.54 8.34 9.22
CA ARG A 282 8.62 9.11 8.36
C ARG A 282 9.41 9.88 7.33
N VAL A 283 9.04 9.73 6.06
CA VAL A 283 9.77 10.32 4.92
C VAL A 283 8.84 11.12 4.01
N ALA A 284 9.40 12.07 3.28
CA ALA A 284 8.65 12.94 2.38
C ALA A 284 8.25 12.17 1.09
N ALA A 285 7.02 11.67 1.06
CA ALA A 285 6.43 10.99 -0.08
C ALA A 285 7.41 9.97 -0.74
N THR A 286 7.26 9.70 -2.03
CA THR A 286 8.11 8.77 -2.77
C THR A 286 9.60 9.19 -2.81
N GLY A 287 9.88 10.50 -2.78
CA GLY A 287 11.25 11.01 -2.78
C GLY A 287 12.03 10.59 -1.53
N GLY A 288 11.39 10.64 -0.37
CA GLY A 288 11.98 10.18 0.88
C GLY A 288 12.18 8.68 0.94
N VAL A 289 11.25 7.89 0.38
CA VAL A 289 11.43 6.43 0.24
C VAL A 289 12.66 6.12 -0.62
N HIS A 290 12.80 6.83 -1.75
CA HIS A 290 13.97 6.65 -2.62
C HIS A 290 15.28 6.92 -1.86
N GLU A 291 15.33 7.94 -1.00
CA GLU A 291 16.52 8.23 -0.17
C GLU A 291 16.80 7.10 0.83
N VAL A 292 15.79 6.55 1.49
CA VAL A 292 15.95 5.38 2.38
C VAL A 292 16.50 4.18 1.61
N LEU A 293 15.91 3.83 0.47
CA LEU A 293 16.36 2.71 -0.37
C LEU A 293 17.81 2.90 -0.83
N ARG A 294 18.20 4.12 -1.19
CA ARG A 294 19.58 4.45 -1.55
C ARG A 294 20.56 4.24 -0.38
N ARG A 295 20.16 4.65 0.84
CA ARG A 295 20.98 4.42 2.05
C ARG A 295 21.08 2.93 2.39
N LEU A 296 19.99 2.17 2.22
CA LEU A 296 20.02 0.70 2.38
C LEU A 296 20.99 0.05 1.39
N LEU A 297 20.99 0.51 0.12
CA LEU A 297 21.91 -0.01 -0.91
C LEU A 297 23.36 0.25 -0.55
N VAL A 298 23.69 1.44 -0.04
CA VAL A 298 25.05 1.77 0.43
C VAL A 298 25.42 0.88 1.61
N ALA A 299 24.56 0.80 2.63
CA ALA A 299 24.81 0.00 3.82
C ALA A 299 24.98 -1.51 3.54
N ALA A 300 24.31 -2.02 2.52
CA ALA A 300 24.42 -3.42 2.12
C ALA A 300 25.69 -3.71 1.29
N GLY A 301 26.33 -2.66 0.71
CA GLY A 301 27.57 -2.78 -0.07
C GLY A 301 28.84 -2.55 0.73
N ASP A 302 28.73 -2.02 1.93
CA ASP A 302 29.84 -1.80 2.88
C ASP A 302 30.15 -3.09 3.67
#